data_5fdca503160678bf120d6cf604611d1a
#
_entry.id   5fdca503160678bf120d6cf604611d1a
#
_cell.length_a   1.000
_cell.length_b   1.000
_cell.length_c   1.000
_cell.angle_alpha   90.00
_cell.angle_beta   90.00
_cell.angle_gamma   90.00
#
_symmetry.space_group_name_H-M   'P 1'
#
loop_
_entity.id
_entity.type
_entity.pdbx_description
1 polymer ?
#
loop_
_entity_poly.entity_id
_entity_poly.type
_entity_poly.pdbx_seq_one_letter_code
_entity_poly.pdbx_strand_id
1 'polypeptide(L)'
;MLAALPLLAACRTLGPGRASRFPFVVSPTVADTIDTEVLSNAVRLHRLVNVKAPWRAWVLDVNMSACASVQAVKGEPTAVGRNTTSVLLSRLPASSHPIAAVNADFFLFAPPGVLTNAHIERGTVIAGPGPNVLLGYDAQRGLFIDSVRVSGAVTSPHGTVALLNWNRPAPNRAGLVDARWGVPLDTLVRTRAMRLDPIVPVRQDSSAGRYVLRAARPGDTLVYGDTLLLVVPPAMRARAVAGDTVTVQRRLTPVWPRETVGGRGVLLIDSVVGADVDKEGNAGFQGLNPRTAAGIARVGTSQRLLLAVIDGRQPGYSVGMTLRQTAELLQSLGAQRAINLDGGGSSAMIVRDNATGALRVRNKPSDPTGERPVGNALAVLGSCIGR
;
A
#
# COMPACT_ATOMS: atom_id res chain seq x y z
N MET A 1 -16.51 54.39 20.55
CA MET A 1 -17.19 53.78 19.40
C MET A 1 -16.14 53.54 18.31
N LEU A 2 -15.56 52.35 18.27
CA LEU A 2 -14.68 51.92 17.18
C LEU A 2 -15.48 50.92 16.34
N ALA A 3 -15.70 51.26 15.09
CA ALA A 3 -16.37 50.42 14.13
C ALA A 3 -15.38 49.37 13.59
N ALA A 4 -15.70 48.10 13.76
CA ALA A 4 -14.99 46.97 13.12
C ALA A 4 -15.49 46.81 11.69
N LEU A 5 -14.58 46.96 10.69
CA LEU A 5 -14.82 46.58 9.31
C LEU A 5 -14.68 45.07 9.21
N PRO A 6 -15.57 44.36 8.49
CA PRO A 6 -15.38 42.96 8.18
C PRO A 6 -14.41 42.83 6.98
N LEU A 7 -13.33 42.07 7.18
CA LEU A 7 -12.50 41.61 6.07
C LEU A 7 -13.27 40.58 5.23
N LEU A 8 -13.78 41.03 4.09
CA LEU A 8 -14.27 40.16 3.03
C LEU A 8 -13.06 39.43 2.40
N ALA A 9 -12.89 38.18 2.76
CA ALA A 9 -11.97 37.28 2.05
C ALA A 9 -12.53 37.04 0.63
N ALA A 10 -11.98 37.75 -0.35
CA ALA A 10 -12.28 37.53 -1.76
C ALA A 10 -11.77 36.15 -2.18
N CYS A 11 -12.69 35.18 -2.35
CA CYS A 11 -12.42 34.01 -3.15
C CYS A 11 -12.02 34.46 -4.56
N ARG A 12 -10.75 34.55 -4.84
CA ARG A 12 -10.26 34.65 -6.22
C ARG A 12 -10.59 33.35 -6.93
N THR A 13 -11.62 33.35 -7.75
CA THR A 13 -11.80 32.37 -8.83
C THR A 13 -10.57 32.46 -9.70
N LEU A 14 -9.65 31.50 -9.53
CA LEU A 14 -8.54 31.31 -10.47
C LEU A 14 -9.19 30.94 -11.81
N GLY A 15 -9.10 31.83 -12.78
CA GLY A 15 -9.42 31.58 -14.17
C GLY A 15 -8.68 30.34 -14.69
N PRO A 16 -8.95 29.83 -15.92
CA PRO A 16 -8.32 28.60 -16.42
C PRO A 16 -6.82 28.75 -16.37
N GLY A 17 -6.25 28.37 -15.22
CA GLY A 17 -4.87 28.54 -14.87
C GLY A 17 -4.03 27.69 -15.82
N ARG A 18 -2.98 28.30 -16.35
CA ARG A 18 -1.90 27.66 -17.09
C ARG A 18 -1.67 26.26 -16.52
N ALA A 19 -2.03 25.24 -17.31
CA ALA A 19 -1.73 23.86 -17.00
C ALA A 19 -0.27 23.80 -16.56
N SER A 20 0.00 23.41 -15.33
CA SER A 20 1.33 23.27 -14.77
C SER A 20 2.16 22.46 -15.77
N ARG A 21 3.09 23.14 -16.46
CA ARG A 21 3.98 22.53 -17.44
C ARG A 21 5.02 21.71 -16.69
N PHE A 22 4.63 20.55 -16.18
CA PHE A 22 5.62 19.52 -15.93
C PHE A 22 5.81 18.76 -17.24
N PRO A 23 6.97 18.86 -17.89
CA PRO A 23 7.20 18.11 -19.12
C PRO A 23 7.24 16.63 -18.74
N PHE A 24 6.21 15.93 -19.16
CA PHE A 24 6.26 14.48 -19.22
C PHE A 24 7.10 14.16 -20.46
N VAL A 25 8.35 13.81 -20.23
CA VAL A 25 9.26 13.46 -21.33
C VAL A 25 9.37 11.95 -21.37
N VAL A 26 8.56 11.31 -22.22
CA VAL A 26 8.79 9.91 -22.61
C VAL A 26 9.73 9.93 -23.80
N SER A 27 10.84 9.20 -23.68
CA SER A 27 11.73 9.00 -24.83
C SER A 27 10.96 8.36 -25.99
N PRO A 28 11.05 8.86 -27.23
CA PRO A 28 10.45 8.23 -28.42
C PRO A 28 10.82 6.78 -28.62
N THR A 29 11.95 6.33 -28.06
CA THR A 29 12.39 4.93 -28.08
C THR A 29 11.59 4.02 -27.14
N VAL A 30 10.85 4.59 -26.17
CA VAL A 30 10.08 3.84 -25.18
C VAL A 30 8.63 3.62 -25.64
N ALA A 31 8.03 4.61 -26.28
CA ALA A 31 6.64 4.53 -26.75
C ALA A 31 6.48 5.18 -28.13
N ASP A 32 5.67 4.55 -29.00
CA ASP A 32 5.32 5.11 -30.33
C ASP A 32 4.15 6.11 -30.23
N THR A 33 3.28 5.93 -29.23
CA THR A 33 2.09 6.78 -29.02
C THR A 33 1.93 7.11 -27.54
N ILE A 34 1.59 8.38 -27.28
CA ILE A 34 1.29 8.89 -25.93
C ILE A 34 0.02 9.72 -26.02
N ASP A 35 -1.04 9.21 -25.38
CA ASP A 35 -2.28 9.96 -25.16
C ASP A 35 -2.34 10.43 -23.71
N THR A 36 -2.80 11.65 -23.47
CA THR A 36 -2.88 12.23 -22.12
C THR A 36 -4.29 12.74 -21.84
N GLU A 37 -4.86 12.28 -20.74
CA GLU A 37 -6.13 12.73 -20.20
C GLU A 37 -5.88 13.47 -18.87
N VAL A 38 -6.48 14.65 -18.69
CA VAL A 38 -6.41 15.42 -17.44
C VAL A 38 -7.57 15.00 -16.55
N LEU A 39 -7.26 14.33 -15.44
CA LEU A 39 -8.27 13.88 -14.47
C LEU A 39 -8.57 14.95 -13.42
N SER A 40 -7.56 15.75 -13.07
CA SER A 40 -7.69 16.91 -12.16
C SER A 40 -6.50 17.85 -12.35
N ASN A 41 -6.47 18.95 -11.61
CA ASN A 41 -5.31 19.87 -11.60
C ASN A 41 -4.01 19.18 -11.13
N ALA A 42 -4.12 18.08 -10.37
CA ALA A 42 -3.00 17.36 -9.82
C ALA A 42 -2.75 15.99 -10.47
N VAL A 43 -3.68 15.47 -11.27
CA VAL A 43 -3.63 14.09 -11.77
C VAL A 43 -3.83 14.03 -13.27
N ARG A 44 -2.93 13.37 -13.96
CA ARG A 44 -3.01 13.05 -15.38
C ARG A 44 -2.93 11.54 -15.57
N LEU A 45 -3.63 11.05 -16.56
CA LEU A 45 -3.54 9.69 -17.04
C LEU A 45 -2.89 9.68 -18.42
N HIS A 46 -1.79 8.95 -18.55
CA HIS A 46 -1.11 8.74 -19.82
C HIS A 46 -1.35 7.30 -20.29
N ARG A 47 -1.73 7.16 -21.55
CA ARG A 47 -1.74 5.88 -22.25
C ARG A 47 -0.54 5.83 -23.17
N LEU A 48 0.31 4.84 -22.97
CA LEU A 48 1.55 4.63 -23.72
C LEU A 48 1.42 3.35 -24.54
N VAL A 49 1.81 3.38 -25.80
CA VAL A 49 1.79 2.23 -26.69
C VAL A 49 3.13 2.10 -27.38
N ASN A 50 3.67 0.90 -27.42
CA ASN A 50 4.77 0.53 -28.30
C ASN A 50 4.30 -0.60 -29.21
N VAL A 51 4.35 -0.38 -30.52
CA VAL A 51 3.86 -1.34 -31.52
C VAL A 51 4.92 -2.38 -31.85
N LYS A 52 6.20 -1.99 -31.85
CA LYS A 52 7.34 -2.87 -32.22
C LYS A 52 7.62 -3.91 -31.14
N ALA A 53 7.64 -3.48 -29.88
CA ALA A 53 7.69 -4.36 -28.73
C ALA A 53 6.29 -4.38 -28.10
N PRO A 54 5.34 -5.18 -28.60
CA PRO A 54 3.92 -4.93 -28.46
C PRO A 54 3.47 -4.91 -27.00
N TRP A 55 3.54 -3.71 -26.39
CA TRP A 55 3.06 -3.46 -25.03
C TRP A 55 2.22 -2.18 -24.94
N ARG A 56 1.34 -2.18 -23.98
CA ARG A 56 0.48 -1.04 -23.61
C ARG A 56 0.62 -0.78 -22.11
N ALA A 57 0.78 0.47 -21.77
CA ALA A 57 0.90 0.91 -20.38
C ALA A 57 -0.01 2.09 -20.10
N TRP A 58 -0.52 2.14 -18.90
CA TRP A 58 -1.29 3.22 -18.33
C TRP A 58 -0.53 3.79 -17.14
N VAL A 59 -0.33 5.09 -17.11
CA VAL A 59 0.45 5.76 -16.08
C VAL A 59 -0.33 6.92 -15.50
N LEU A 60 -0.67 6.83 -14.22
CA LEU A 60 -1.13 7.98 -13.45
C LEU A 60 0.08 8.79 -13.01
N ASP A 61 0.09 10.05 -13.38
CA ASP A 61 1.06 11.04 -12.98
C ASP A 61 0.42 11.99 -11.97
N VAL A 62 0.81 11.88 -10.71
CA VAL A 62 0.20 12.56 -9.58
C VAL A 62 1.16 13.60 -9.01
N ASN A 63 0.80 14.87 -9.09
CA ASN A 63 1.55 15.96 -8.45
C ASN A 63 1.13 16.09 -6.98
N MET A 64 1.97 15.60 -6.07
CA MET A 64 1.70 15.59 -4.63
C MET A 64 1.66 16.98 -3.98
N SER A 65 2.15 18.03 -4.68
CA SER A 65 2.12 19.41 -4.18
C SER A 65 0.83 20.15 -4.53
N ALA A 66 0.00 19.60 -5.43
CA ALA A 66 -1.20 20.25 -5.94
C ALA A 66 -2.49 19.70 -5.33
N CYS A 67 -2.51 19.52 -4.01
CA CYS A 67 -3.66 18.98 -3.29
C CYS A 67 -4.11 17.59 -3.76
N ALA A 68 -3.15 16.74 -4.13
CA ALA A 68 -3.35 15.31 -4.25
C ALA A 68 -2.86 14.60 -3.00
N SER A 69 -3.49 13.50 -2.67
CA SER A 69 -3.06 12.58 -1.62
C SER A 69 -3.27 11.14 -2.06
N VAL A 70 -2.69 10.23 -1.31
CA VAL A 70 -2.88 8.80 -1.52
C VAL A 70 -3.45 8.15 -0.28
N GLN A 71 -4.20 7.08 -0.48
CA GLN A 71 -4.71 6.24 0.61
C GLN A 71 -4.54 4.77 0.24
N ALA A 72 -3.93 4.02 1.14
CA ALA A 72 -3.93 2.57 1.08
C ALA A 72 -5.33 2.05 1.46
N VAL A 73 -5.84 1.07 0.73
CA VAL A 73 -7.19 0.52 0.94
C VAL A 73 -7.10 -0.99 0.98
N LYS A 74 -7.45 -1.59 2.12
CA LYS A 74 -7.46 -3.05 2.29
C LYS A 74 -8.64 -3.69 1.55
N GLY A 75 -8.44 -4.92 1.09
CA GLY A 75 -9.45 -5.74 0.40
C GLY A 75 -10.74 -5.94 1.20
N GLU A 76 -10.59 -6.12 2.51
CA GLU A 76 -11.64 -6.02 3.52
C GLU A 76 -11.13 -5.18 4.70
N PRO A 77 -11.98 -4.68 5.60
CA PRO A 77 -11.55 -3.93 6.79
C PRO A 77 -10.66 -4.75 7.76
N THR A 78 -10.36 -5.98 7.39
CA THR A 78 -9.59 -6.96 8.15
C THR A 78 -8.33 -7.40 7.40
N ALA A 79 -7.39 -8.06 8.09
CA ALA A 79 -6.18 -8.59 7.48
C ALA A 79 -6.47 -9.68 6.44
N VAL A 80 -7.51 -10.48 6.67
CA VAL A 80 -8.03 -11.47 5.71
C VAL A 80 -9.12 -10.83 4.84
N GLY A 81 -9.17 -11.19 3.57
CA GLY A 81 -10.19 -10.75 2.62
C GLY A 81 -9.62 -10.03 1.40
N ARG A 82 -10.35 -10.17 0.29
CA ARG A 82 -9.99 -9.63 -1.03
C ARG A 82 -11.21 -8.96 -1.66
N ASN A 83 -10.94 -7.94 -2.49
CA ASN A 83 -11.94 -7.36 -3.37
C ASN A 83 -11.31 -6.81 -4.64
N THR A 84 -12.12 -6.52 -5.67
CA THR A 84 -11.60 -5.89 -6.88
C THR A 84 -11.16 -4.45 -6.59
N THR A 85 -10.20 -3.95 -7.34
CA THR A 85 -9.71 -2.56 -7.19
C THR A 85 -10.84 -1.54 -7.39
N SER A 86 -11.82 -1.83 -8.27
CA SER A 86 -13.03 -1.01 -8.44
C SER A 86 -13.86 -0.92 -7.16
N VAL A 87 -14.11 -2.06 -6.50
CA VAL A 87 -14.84 -2.09 -5.23
C VAL A 87 -14.08 -1.34 -4.13
N LEU A 88 -12.75 -1.49 -4.08
CA LEU A 88 -11.93 -0.78 -3.10
C LEU A 88 -12.02 0.74 -3.28
N LEU A 89 -11.93 1.22 -4.51
CA LEU A 89 -12.09 2.64 -4.80
C LEU A 89 -13.50 3.15 -4.50
N SER A 90 -14.53 2.34 -4.74
CA SER A 90 -15.93 2.72 -4.49
C SER A 90 -16.28 2.87 -3.00
N ARG A 91 -15.53 2.19 -2.11
CA ARG A 91 -15.72 2.26 -0.65
C ARG A 91 -15.22 3.58 -0.03
N LEU A 92 -14.41 4.32 -0.76
CA LEU A 92 -13.92 5.60 -0.27
C LEU A 92 -15.04 6.64 -0.28
N PRO A 93 -15.18 7.44 0.79
CA PRO A 93 -16.23 8.45 0.87
C PRO A 93 -16.05 9.50 -0.23
N ALA A 94 -17.15 9.94 -0.82
CA ALA A 94 -17.15 10.97 -1.87
C ALA A 94 -16.44 12.26 -1.41
N SER A 95 -16.52 12.60 -0.13
CA SER A 95 -15.82 13.76 0.47
C SER A 95 -14.29 13.68 0.38
N SER A 96 -13.71 12.49 0.17
CA SER A 96 -12.27 12.34 -0.07
C SER A 96 -11.88 12.52 -1.53
N HIS A 97 -12.85 12.75 -2.42
CA HIS A 97 -12.68 12.94 -3.85
C HIS A 97 -11.80 11.85 -4.52
N PRO A 98 -12.20 10.57 -4.46
CA PRO A 98 -11.40 9.50 -5.04
C PRO A 98 -11.38 9.61 -6.57
N ILE A 99 -10.17 9.73 -7.16
CA ILE A 99 -9.95 9.92 -8.60
C ILE A 99 -9.64 8.60 -9.28
N ALA A 100 -8.70 7.83 -8.72
CA ALA A 100 -8.20 6.61 -9.33
C ALA A 100 -7.64 5.64 -8.28
N ALA A 101 -7.45 4.38 -8.67
CA ALA A 101 -6.73 3.40 -7.88
C ALA A 101 -5.99 2.39 -8.76
N VAL A 102 -4.93 1.79 -8.20
CA VAL A 102 -4.26 0.61 -8.75
C VAL A 102 -4.20 -0.48 -7.69
N ASN A 103 -4.18 -1.75 -8.11
CA ASN A 103 -3.84 -2.85 -7.20
C ASN A 103 -2.42 -2.66 -6.63
N ALA A 104 -2.13 -3.20 -5.45
CA ALA A 104 -0.86 -2.89 -4.81
C ALA A 104 -0.06 -4.13 -4.37
N ASP A 105 -0.20 -4.59 -3.12
CA ASP A 105 0.69 -5.60 -2.54
C ASP A 105 0.38 -7.02 -3.02
N PHE A 106 1.40 -7.86 -2.98
CA PHE A 106 1.26 -9.31 -3.06
C PHE A 106 0.48 -9.85 -1.85
N PHE A 107 -0.27 -10.90 -2.06
CA PHE A 107 -1.12 -11.48 -1.02
C PHE A 107 -1.15 -13.01 -1.07
N LEU A 108 -1.55 -13.63 0.03
CA LEU A 108 -1.75 -15.07 0.12
C LEU A 108 -3.13 -15.45 -0.43
N PHE A 109 -3.21 -16.62 -1.03
CA PHE A 109 -4.49 -17.22 -1.43
C PHE A 109 -5.18 -17.95 -0.26
N ALA A 110 -4.39 -18.39 0.72
CA ALA A 110 -4.85 -19.03 1.95
C ALA A 110 -4.00 -18.59 3.17
N PRO A 111 -4.56 -17.88 4.16
CA PRO A 111 -5.87 -17.23 4.15
C PRO A 111 -5.94 -16.14 3.07
N PRO A 112 -7.12 -15.95 2.43
CA PRO A 112 -7.22 -15.11 1.25
C PRO A 112 -6.96 -13.63 1.58
N GLY A 113 -6.13 -12.98 0.78
CA GLY A 113 -5.88 -11.53 0.85
C GLY A 113 -4.99 -11.07 2.00
N VAL A 114 -4.40 -11.98 2.79
CA VAL A 114 -3.35 -11.63 3.77
C VAL A 114 -2.14 -11.11 2.99
N LEU A 115 -1.75 -9.87 3.27
CA LEU A 115 -0.69 -9.19 2.55
C LEU A 115 0.70 -9.73 2.92
N THR A 116 1.62 -9.72 1.96
CA THR A 116 2.98 -10.19 2.19
C THR A 116 3.84 -9.14 2.88
N ASN A 117 3.43 -7.88 2.88
CA ASN A 117 4.16 -6.74 3.46
C ASN A 117 3.32 -5.97 4.48
N ALA A 118 3.92 -4.90 5.02
CA ALA A 118 3.21 -4.01 5.91
C ALA A 118 2.14 -3.20 5.16
N HIS A 119 0.95 -3.21 5.70
CA HIS A 119 -0.15 -2.36 5.26
C HIS A 119 -0.59 -1.46 6.40
N ILE A 120 -0.42 -0.18 6.18
CA ILE A 120 -0.83 0.86 7.12
C ILE A 120 -1.82 1.74 6.38
N GLU A 121 -2.96 1.95 6.99
CA GLU A 121 -4.07 2.73 6.46
C GLU A 121 -4.42 3.82 7.46
N ARG A 122 -4.27 5.08 7.07
CA ARG A 122 -4.47 6.27 7.92
C ARG A 122 -3.74 6.18 9.27
N GLY A 123 -2.49 5.69 9.24
CA GLY A 123 -1.66 5.49 10.43
C GLY A 123 -1.98 4.22 11.23
N THR A 124 -3.00 3.46 10.85
CA THR A 124 -3.37 2.20 11.52
C THR A 124 -2.67 1.02 10.86
N VAL A 125 -1.93 0.24 11.63
CA VAL A 125 -1.33 -1.02 11.16
C VAL A 125 -2.43 -2.06 11.03
N ILE A 126 -2.75 -2.45 9.81
CA ILE A 126 -3.72 -3.53 9.52
C ILE A 126 -3.00 -4.88 9.46
N ALA A 127 -1.84 -4.92 8.81
CA ALA A 127 -0.97 -6.08 8.74
C ALA A 127 0.49 -5.63 8.68
N GLY A 128 1.37 -6.40 9.19
CA GLY A 128 2.79 -6.04 9.12
C GLY A 128 3.74 -7.03 9.72
N PRO A 129 5.02 -6.69 9.60
CA PRO A 129 5.68 -6.39 8.36
C PRO A 129 6.12 -7.65 7.65
N GLY A 130 6.25 -7.54 6.32
CA GLY A 130 7.04 -8.47 5.55
C GLY A 130 8.51 -8.01 5.47
N PRO A 131 9.40 -8.82 4.94
CA PRO A 131 10.83 -8.48 4.82
C PRO A 131 11.14 -7.54 3.65
N ASN A 132 10.16 -7.07 2.90
CA ASN A 132 10.32 -6.38 1.64
C ASN A 132 10.20 -4.86 1.78
N VAL A 133 10.62 -4.16 0.73
CA VAL A 133 10.46 -2.72 0.56
C VAL A 133 8.99 -2.39 0.27
N LEU A 134 8.56 -1.24 0.70
CA LEU A 134 7.21 -0.73 0.49
C LEU A 134 7.23 0.70 -0.05
N LEU A 135 6.14 1.10 -0.69
CA LEU A 135 5.80 2.48 -0.96
C LEU A 135 5.03 3.01 0.24
N GLY A 136 5.50 4.09 0.82
CA GLY A 136 4.85 4.77 1.93
C GLY A 136 4.61 6.24 1.67
N TYR A 137 3.66 6.79 2.42
CA TYR A 137 3.39 8.21 2.50
C TYR A 137 3.33 8.64 3.97
N ASP A 138 4.01 9.71 4.25
CA ASP A 138 4.04 10.36 5.56
C ASP A 138 3.95 11.88 5.39
N ALA A 139 3.26 12.58 6.33
CA ALA A 139 3.05 14.02 6.22
C ALA A 139 4.35 14.85 6.27
N GLN A 140 5.40 14.33 6.92
CA GLN A 140 6.67 15.03 7.08
C GLN A 140 7.67 14.69 5.97
N ARG A 141 7.74 13.42 5.57
CA ARG A 141 8.68 12.92 4.54
C ARG A 141 8.10 12.97 3.13
N GLY A 142 6.78 13.06 2.99
CA GLY A 142 6.09 12.84 1.73
C GLY A 142 6.12 11.38 1.32
N LEU A 143 6.22 11.10 0.01
CA LEU A 143 6.38 9.76 -0.55
C LEU A 143 7.79 9.23 -0.29
N PHE A 144 7.88 7.94 0.01
CA PHE A 144 9.14 7.22 0.13
C PHE A 144 9.01 5.76 -0.31
N ILE A 145 10.11 5.17 -0.75
CA ILE A 145 10.25 3.73 -0.99
C ILE A 145 11.37 3.25 -0.07
N ASP A 146 11.02 2.44 0.94
CA ASP A 146 11.93 2.00 1.99
C ASP A 146 11.36 0.79 2.73
N SER A 147 12.17 0.18 3.60
CA SER A 147 11.72 -0.87 4.53
C SER A 147 11.18 -0.23 5.80
N VAL A 148 9.91 -0.45 6.12
CA VAL A 148 9.39 -0.17 7.45
C VAL A 148 9.42 -1.46 8.26
N ARG A 149 10.10 -1.43 9.39
CA ARG A 149 10.21 -2.57 10.30
C ARG A 149 9.32 -2.34 11.50
N VAL A 150 8.46 -3.29 11.82
CA VAL A 150 7.85 -3.38 13.14
C VAL A 150 8.88 -4.05 14.03
N SER A 151 9.28 -3.35 15.04
CA SER A 151 9.92 -3.93 16.21
C SER A 151 8.95 -3.85 17.38
N GLY A 152 9.01 -4.81 18.28
CA GLY A 152 8.19 -4.79 19.46
C GLY A 152 8.60 -5.90 20.39
N ALA A 153 8.05 -5.87 21.58
CA ALA A 153 8.31 -6.87 22.59
C ALA A 153 7.11 -7.04 23.51
N VAL A 154 6.95 -8.25 24.03
CA VAL A 154 6.15 -8.52 25.23
C VAL A 154 7.14 -8.86 26.33
N THR A 155 7.19 -8.04 27.37
CA THR A 155 8.05 -8.23 28.53
C THR A 155 7.22 -8.71 29.71
N SER A 156 7.57 -9.86 30.28
CA SER A 156 7.00 -10.49 31.45
C SER A 156 8.04 -10.63 32.54
N PRO A 157 7.68 -11.05 33.80
CA PRO A 157 8.63 -11.44 34.82
C PRO A 157 9.59 -12.58 34.40
N HIS A 158 9.16 -13.40 33.41
CA HIS A 158 9.92 -14.55 32.90
C HIS A 158 10.80 -14.23 31.70
N GLY A 159 10.86 -12.97 31.27
CA GLY A 159 11.69 -12.49 30.18
C GLY A 159 10.94 -11.82 29.06
N THR A 160 11.64 -11.56 27.96
CA THR A 160 11.11 -10.79 26.83
C THR A 160 10.90 -11.67 25.61
N VAL A 161 9.74 -11.53 24.98
CA VAL A 161 9.39 -12.11 23.68
C VAL A 161 9.44 -11.00 22.62
N ALA A 162 10.41 -11.08 21.70
CA ALA A 162 10.50 -10.14 20.60
C ALA A 162 9.35 -10.36 19.60
N LEU A 163 8.68 -9.29 19.21
CA LEU A 163 7.56 -9.30 18.26
C LEU A 163 8.08 -8.98 16.86
N LEU A 164 7.73 -9.82 15.90
CA LEU A 164 8.16 -9.68 14.51
C LEU A 164 6.97 -9.54 13.52
N ASN A 165 5.74 -9.76 13.98
CA ASN A 165 4.56 -9.78 13.15
C ASN A 165 3.36 -9.11 13.83
N TRP A 166 2.48 -8.51 13.02
CA TRP A 166 1.18 -7.98 13.43
C TRP A 166 0.12 -8.43 12.41
N ASN A 167 -0.95 -9.08 12.88
CA ASN A 167 -1.99 -9.68 12.04
C ASN A 167 -1.44 -10.53 10.88
N ARG A 168 -0.34 -11.20 11.13
CA ARG A 168 0.32 -12.13 10.21
C ARG A 168 0.99 -13.24 11.02
N PRO A 169 0.20 -14.12 11.63
CA PRO A 169 0.75 -15.22 12.42
C PRO A 169 1.63 -16.13 11.56
N ALA A 170 2.77 -16.53 12.12
CA ALA A 170 3.69 -17.45 11.49
C ALA A 170 4.21 -18.46 12.53
N PRO A 171 4.44 -19.74 12.15
CA PRO A 171 4.75 -20.82 13.10
C PRO A 171 5.99 -20.56 13.97
N ASN A 172 7.01 -19.93 13.41
CA ASN A 172 8.33 -19.77 14.03
C ASN A 172 8.64 -18.33 14.45
N ARG A 173 7.63 -17.44 14.48
CA ARG A 173 7.82 -16.03 14.81
C ARG A 173 6.74 -15.58 15.79
N ALA A 174 7.16 -14.95 16.89
CA ALA A 174 6.21 -14.34 17.78
C ALA A 174 5.54 -13.12 17.10
N GLY A 175 4.25 -12.99 17.33
CA GLY A 175 3.47 -11.91 16.75
C GLY A 175 2.22 -11.62 17.56
N LEU A 176 1.63 -10.47 17.30
CA LEU A 176 0.35 -10.06 17.86
C LEU A 176 -0.73 -10.14 16.79
N VAL A 177 -1.91 -10.52 17.23
CA VAL A 177 -3.15 -10.50 16.42
C VAL A 177 -4.18 -9.68 17.16
N ASP A 178 -4.85 -8.78 16.49
CA ASP A 178 -5.96 -7.99 17.00
C ASP A 178 -7.27 -8.34 16.27
N ALA A 179 -8.35 -7.66 16.61
CA ALA A 179 -9.68 -7.89 16.02
C ALA A 179 -9.73 -7.68 14.49
N ARG A 180 -8.72 -7.02 13.90
CA ARG A 180 -8.60 -6.85 12.45
C ARG A 180 -8.12 -8.11 11.71
N TRP A 181 -7.81 -9.18 12.43
CA TRP A 181 -7.44 -10.45 11.78
C TRP A 181 -8.56 -10.96 10.85
N GLY A 182 -9.81 -10.92 11.32
CA GLY A 182 -11.00 -11.12 10.47
C GLY A 182 -11.39 -12.57 10.20
N VAL A 183 -10.79 -13.54 10.89
CA VAL A 183 -11.20 -14.95 10.87
C VAL A 183 -11.25 -15.53 12.28
N PRO A 184 -11.99 -16.64 12.52
CA PRO A 184 -12.03 -17.28 13.82
C PRO A 184 -10.64 -17.61 14.35
N LEU A 185 -10.45 -17.42 15.65
CA LEU A 185 -9.17 -17.60 16.31
C LEU A 185 -8.82 -19.08 16.58
N ASP A 186 -9.74 -20.01 16.36
CA ASP A 186 -9.60 -21.43 16.72
C ASP A 186 -8.34 -22.08 16.16
N THR A 187 -7.96 -21.71 14.93
CA THR A 187 -6.71 -22.19 14.32
C THR A 187 -5.47 -21.67 15.06
N LEU A 188 -5.51 -20.46 15.60
CA LEU A 188 -4.43 -19.83 16.36
C LEU A 188 -4.40 -20.35 17.81
N VAL A 189 -5.56 -20.59 18.39
CA VAL A 189 -5.68 -21.17 19.75
C VAL A 189 -5.06 -22.56 19.81
N ARG A 190 -5.26 -23.39 18.78
CA ARG A 190 -4.60 -24.70 18.64
C ARG A 190 -3.07 -24.62 18.69
N THR A 191 -2.48 -23.48 18.33
CA THR A 191 -1.04 -23.23 18.42
C THR A 191 -0.59 -22.75 19.81
N ARG A 192 -1.46 -22.80 20.83
CA ARG A 192 -1.24 -22.30 22.19
C ARG A 192 -0.94 -20.80 22.24
N ALA A 193 -1.75 -20.03 21.57
CA ALA A 193 -1.72 -18.57 21.68
C ALA A 193 -2.17 -18.14 23.10
N MET A 194 -1.68 -16.96 23.51
CA MET A 194 -2.04 -16.32 24.78
C MET A 194 -2.92 -15.10 24.49
N ARG A 195 -4.00 -14.98 25.23
CA ARG A 195 -4.84 -13.79 25.21
C ARG A 195 -4.22 -12.71 26.10
N LEU A 196 -4.24 -11.48 25.64
CA LEU A 196 -3.78 -10.28 26.34
C LEU A 196 -5.01 -9.44 26.67
N ASP A 197 -5.44 -9.45 27.93
CA ASP A 197 -6.52 -8.61 28.41
C ASP A 197 -5.95 -7.28 28.87
N PRO A 198 -6.48 -6.13 28.39
CA PRO A 198 -5.86 -4.83 28.64
C PRO A 198 -6.03 -4.37 30.08
N ILE A 199 -4.96 -3.85 30.68
CA ILE A 199 -4.96 -2.95 31.85
C ILE A 199 -4.88 -1.51 31.32
N VAL A 200 -3.93 -1.27 30.40
CA VAL A 200 -3.75 -0.06 29.63
C VAL A 200 -3.47 -0.51 28.18
N PRO A 201 -4.42 -0.33 27.25
CA PRO A 201 -4.24 -0.79 25.87
C PRO A 201 -3.14 -0.01 25.15
N VAL A 202 -2.37 -0.71 24.27
CA VAL A 202 -1.44 -0.05 23.38
C VAL A 202 -2.22 0.66 22.28
N ARG A 203 -2.10 1.98 22.18
CA ARG A 203 -2.76 2.82 21.17
C ARG A 203 -1.80 3.13 20.02
N GLN A 204 -2.32 3.69 18.94
CA GLN A 204 -1.50 4.07 17.78
C GLN A 204 -0.42 5.10 18.14
N ASP A 205 -0.74 6.02 19.01
CA ASP A 205 0.10 7.11 19.49
C ASP A 205 0.98 6.72 20.69
N SER A 206 0.74 5.54 21.29
CA SER A 206 1.52 5.04 22.43
C SER A 206 2.42 3.87 22.00
N SER A 207 3.68 3.93 22.40
CA SER A 207 4.64 2.87 22.17
C SER A 207 4.49 1.67 23.10
N ALA A 208 3.70 1.78 24.19
CA ALA A 208 3.57 0.74 25.19
C ALA A 208 2.15 0.62 25.75
N GLY A 209 1.77 -0.58 26.13
CA GLY A 209 0.55 -0.93 26.86
C GLY A 209 0.82 -1.99 27.93
N ARG A 210 -0.08 -2.13 28.90
CA ARG A 210 -0.03 -3.14 29.95
C ARG A 210 -1.22 -4.08 29.86
N TYR A 211 -0.94 -5.38 30.02
CA TYR A 211 -1.92 -6.45 29.83
C TYR A 211 -1.74 -7.56 30.87
N VAL A 212 -2.80 -8.33 31.11
CA VAL A 212 -2.71 -9.62 31.80
C VAL A 212 -2.74 -10.73 30.76
N LEU A 213 -1.77 -11.65 30.85
CA LEU A 213 -1.74 -12.87 30.03
C LEU A 213 -2.75 -13.90 30.53
N ARG A 214 -3.53 -14.46 29.61
CA ARG A 214 -4.42 -15.60 29.88
C ARG A 214 -4.23 -16.67 28.80
N ALA A 215 -4.51 -17.91 29.14
CA ALA A 215 -4.58 -18.95 28.14
C ALA A 215 -5.75 -18.63 27.19
N ALA A 216 -5.50 -18.58 25.87
CA ALA A 216 -6.55 -18.42 24.90
C ALA A 216 -7.37 -19.72 24.78
N ARG A 217 -8.69 -19.59 24.60
CA ARG A 217 -9.65 -20.69 24.52
C ARG A 217 -10.39 -20.65 23.17
N PRO A 218 -10.84 -21.81 22.67
CA PRO A 218 -11.78 -21.83 21.55
C PRO A 218 -12.99 -20.96 21.88
N GLY A 219 -13.45 -20.16 20.90
CA GLY A 219 -14.57 -19.24 21.07
C GLY A 219 -14.20 -17.87 21.70
N ASP A 220 -12.93 -17.64 22.09
CA ASP A 220 -12.49 -16.30 22.51
C ASP A 220 -12.69 -15.31 21.35
N THR A 221 -13.18 -14.12 21.70
CA THR A 221 -13.32 -13.00 20.78
C THR A 221 -12.32 -11.90 21.13
N LEU A 222 -11.84 -11.20 20.12
CA LEU A 222 -11.02 -10.00 20.31
C LEU A 222 -11.88 -8.75 20.18
N VAL A 223 -11.83 -7.91 21.19
CA VAL A 223 -12.48 -6.61 21.16
C VAL A 223 -11.62 -5.64 20.36
N TYR A 224 -12.24 -4.92 19.44
CA TYR A 224 -11.54 -3.99 18.58
C TYR A 224 -10.84 -2.89 19.41
N GLY A 225 -9.54 -2.77 19.23
CA GLY A 225 -8.72 -1.74 19.87
C GLY A 225 -8.10 -2.14 21.22
N ASP A 226 -8.63 -3.14 21.91
CA ASP A 226 -8.26 -3.40 23.31
C ASP A 226 -7.59 -4.77 23.53
N THR A 227 -8.23 -5.86 23.11
CA THR A 227 -7.75 -7.21 23.35
C THR A 227 -6.82 -7.67 22.23
N LEU A 228 -5.72 -8.33 22.60
CA LEU A 228 -4.74 -8.89 21.67
C LEU A 228 -4.59 -10.39 21.88
N LEU A 229 -4.13 -11.08 20.85
CA LEU A 229 -3.67 -12.45 20.95
C LEU A 229 -2.16 -12.51 20.65
N LEU A 230 -1.38 -13.03 21.59
CA LEU A 230 0.03 -13.28 21.43
C LEU A 230 0.25 -14.70 20.90
N VAL A 231 0.76 -14.81 19.70
CA VAL A 231 1.21 -16.08 19.12
C VAL A 231 2.68 -16.27 19.45
N VAL A 232 3.00 -17.32 20.22
CA VAL A 232 4.35 -17.56 20.73
C VAL A 232 4.90 -18.87 20.15
N PRO A 233 6.07 -18.84 19.50
CA PRO A 233 6.79 -20.06 19.10
C PRO A 233 7.08 -20.97 20.30
N PRO A 234 7.15 -22.30 20.11
CA PRO A 234 7.42 -23.25 21.20
C PRO A 234 8.63 -22.88 22.07
N ALA A 235 9.72 -22.44 21.46
CA ALA A 235 10.96 -22.08 22.16
C ALA A 235 10.85 -20.85 23.09
N MET A 236 9.80 -20.04 22.94
CA MET A 236 9.61 -18.82 23.75
C MET A 236 8.46 -18.95 24.76
N ARG A 237 7.78 -20.08 24.84
CA ARG A 237 6.56 -20.25 25.66
C ARG A 237 6.82 -20.06 27.16
N ALA A 238 7.99 -20.44 27.64
CA ALA A 238 8.36 -20.26 29.07
C ALA A 238 8.40 -18.78 29.50
N ARG A 239 8.41 -17.84 28.53
CA ARG A 239 8.42 -16.40 28.78
C ARG A 239 7.02 -15.77 28.76
N ALA A 240 5.98 -16.56 28.51
CA ALA A 240 4.59 -16.10 28.42
C ALA A 240 3.71 -16.99 29.30
N VAL A 241 3.67 -16.70 30.61
CA VAL A 241 2.94 -17.48 31.60
C VAL A 241 1.59 -16.84 31.89
N ALA A 242 0.54 -17.66 31.95
CA ALA A 242 -0.80 -17.17 32.28
C ALA A 242 -0.86 -16.61 33.70
N GLY A 243 -1.49 -15.46 33.86
CA GLY A 243 -1.55 -14.72 35.14
C GLY A 243 -0.56 -13.56 35.19
N ASP A 244 0.49 -13.56 34.39
CA ASP A 244 1.46 -12.49 34.41
C ASP A 244 0.87 -11.17 33.91
N THR A 245 1.31 -10.08 34.57
CA THR A 245 1.18 -8.74 34.00
C THR A 245 2.37 -8.48 33.10
N VAL A 246 2.10 -8.12 31.84
CA VAL A 246 3.11 -7.88 30.81
C VAL A 246 3.04 -6.48 30.25
N THR A 247 4.18 -5.98 29.78
CA THR A 247 4.26 -4.77 28.97
C THR A 247 4.38 -5.15 27.50
N VAL A 248 3.49 -4.66 26.68
CA VAL A 248 3.55 -4.75 25.22
C VAL A 248 4.12 -3.46 24.67
N GLN A 249 5.23 -3.55 23.96
CA GLN A 249 5.82 -2.43 23.23
C GLN A 249 5.70 -2.67 21.73
N ARG A 250 5.48 -1.59 20.97
CA ARG A 250 5.43 -1.62 19.51
C ARG A 250 6.10 -0.37 18.95
N ARG A 251 6.96 -0.57 17.95
CA ARG A 251 7.69 0.49 17.28
C ARG A 251 7.74 0.23 15.78
N LEU A 252 7.49 1.24 14.98
CA LEU A 252 7.76 1.26 13.55
C LEU A 252 9.02 2.10 13.29
N THR A 253 9.95 1.58 12.51
CA THR A 253 11.19 2.26 12.13
C THR A 253 11.36 2.21 10.60
N PRO A 254 11.88 3.27 9.97
CA PRO A 254 12.43 4.51 10.55
C PRO A 254 11.35 5.53 10.97
N VAL A 255 10.12 5.39 10.50
CA VAL A 255 9.00 6.29 10.78
C VAL A 255 7.72 5.51 11.00
N TRP A 256 6.70 6.17 11.56
CA TRP A 256 5.33 5.67 11.56
C TRP A 256 4.57 6.31 10.38
N PRO A 257 4.48 5.64 9.23
CA PRO A 257 3.86 6.22 8.05
C PRO A 257 2.34 6.31 8.21
N ARG A 258 1.75 7.26 7.48
CA ARG A 258 0.30 7.37 7.38
C ARG A 258 -0.30 6.29 6.49
N GLU A 259 0.33 6.05 5.34
CA GLU A 259 -0.13 5.07 4.34
C GLU A 259 1.05 4.20 3.90
N THR A 260 0.83 2.89 3.75
CA THR A 260 1.80 2.00 3.09
C THR A 260 1.13 0.94 2.26
N VAL A 261 1.74 0.65 1.13
CA VAL A 261 1.48 -0.55 0.35
C VAL A 261 2.80 -1.26 0.06
N GLY A 262 2.80 -2.58 0.16
CA GLY A 262 3.98 -3.37 -0.09
C GLY A 262 4.25 -3.59 -1.58
N GLY A 263 5.46 -4.03 -1.85
CA GLY A 263 5.89 -4.47 -3.16
C GLY A 263 6.95 -5.56 -3.05
N ARG A 264 7.45 -5.99 -4.18
CA ARG A 264 8.53 -6.98 -4.24
C ARG A 264 9.50 -6.62 -5.35
N GLY A 265 10.72 -6.26 -4.94
CA GLY A 265 11.78 -5.83 -5.84
C GLY A 265 11.81 -4.30 -6.03
N VAL A 266 12.96 -3.73 -5.74
CA VAL A 266 13.26 -2.33 -6.02
C VAL A 266 13.64 -2.24 -7.50
N LEU A 267 12.91 -1.42 -8.24
CA LEU A 267 13.16 -1.22 -9.68
C LEU A 267 14.19 -0.14 -9.92
N LEU A 268 14.12 0.98 -9.18
CA LEU A 268 15.05 2.10 -9.29
C LEU A 268 15.53 2.54 -7.92
N ILE A 269 16.83 2.84 -7.84
CA ILE A 269 17.49 3.53 -6.72
C ILE A 269 18.28 4.69 -7.33
N ASP A 270 17.96 5.93 -6.92
CA ASP A 270 18.62 7.15 -7.35
C ASP A 270 18.79 7.24 -8.88
N SER A 271 17.69 6.95 -9.58
CA SER A 271 17.59 6.92 -11.06
C SER A 271 18.40 5.79 -11.74
N VAL A 272 18.90 4.81 -10.99
CA VAL A 272 19.64 3.67 -11.53
C VAL A 272 18.77 2.41 -11.40
N VAL A 273 18.75 1.58 -12.45
CA VAL A 273 18.04 0.30 -12.41
C VAL A 273 18.66 -0.60 -11.34
N GLY A 274 17.80 -1.15 -10.47
CA GLY A 274 18.21 -1.93 -9.32
C GLY A 274 19.00 -3.20 -9.73
N ALA A 275 20.08 -3.50 -9.03
CA ALA A 275 20.95 -4.64 -9.31
C ALA A 275 20.24 -6.00 -9.21
N ASP A 276 19.12 -6.05 -8.48
CA ASP A 276 18.35 -7.28 -8.23
C ASP A 276 17.22 -7.52 -9.24
N VAL A 277 17.04 -6.61 -10.20
CA VAL A 277 15.95 -6.66 -11.17
C VAL A 277 16.04 -7.93 -12.05
N ASP A 278 17.24 -8.39 -12.34
CA ASP A 278 17.50 -9.56 -13.20
C ASP A 278 17.98 -10.81 -12.43
N LYS A 279 18.01 -10.78 -11.09
CA LYS A 279 18.50 -11.93 -10.31
C LYS A 279 17.59 -13.15 -10.44
N GLU A 280 18.19 -14.34 -10.57
CA GLU A 280 17.53 -15.63 -10.72
C GLU A 280 16.50 -15.95 -9.63
N GLY A 281 16.71 -15.49 -8.39
CA GLY A 281 15.75 -15.62 -7.30
C GLY A 281 14.37 -14.99 -7.57
N ASN A 282 14.24 -14.23 -8.66
CA ASN A 282 13.01 -13.66 -9.17
C ASN A 282 12.46 -14.37 -10.42
N ALA A 283 12.92 -15.58 -10.75
CA ALA A 283 12.59 -16.29 -12.01
C ALA A 283 11.08 -16.30 -12.35
N GLY A 284 10.19 -16.46 -11.36
CA GLY A 284 8.74 -16.39 -11.55
C GLY A 284 8.22 -14.99 -11.95
N PHE A 285 9.05 -13.95 -11.87
CA PHE A 285 8.70 -12.56 -12.16
C PHE A 285 9.43 -11.99 -13.38
N GLN A 286 10.45 -12.67 -13.92
CA GLN A 286 11.35 -12.11 -14.93
C GLN A 286 10.75 -11.98 -16.32
N GLY A 287 9.91 -12.90 -16.74
CA GLY A 287 9.33 -12.91 -18.08
C GLY A 287 8.47 -11.70 -18.40
N LEU A 288 8.03 -11.62 -19.65
CA LEU A 288 7.03 -10.65 -20.11
C LEU A 288 5.70 -10.92 -19.41
N ASN A 289 5.28 -10.01 -18.57
CA ASN A 289 4.06 -10.13 -17.74
C ASN A 289 3.31 -8.82 -17.68
N PRO A 290 2.00 -8.85 -17.37
CA PRO A 290 1.33 -7.65 -16.86
C PRO A 290 2.05 -7.17 -15.59
N ARG A 291 2.21 -5.86 -15.45
CA ARG A 291 2.90 -5.26 -14.31
C ARG A 291 2.07 -4.16 -13.68
N THR A 292 2.23 -4.03 -12.39
CA THR A 292 1.87 -2.82 -11.64
C THR A 292 3.12 -2.36 -10.92
N ALA A 293 3.43 -1.07 -11.02
CA ALA A 293 4.62 -0.50 -10.42
C ALA A 293 4.36 0.94 -9.96
N ALA A 294 5.16 1.39 -9.00
CA ALA A 294 5.12 2.77 -8.51
C ALA A 294 6.51 3.40 -8.59
N GLY A 295 6.57 4.63 -9.08
CA GLY A 295 7.78 5.45 -9.14
C GLY A 295 7.60 6.78 -8.40
N ILE A 296 8.68 7.28 -7.81
CA ILE A 296 8.74 8.60 -7.22
C ILE A 296 9.71 9.44 -8.04
N ALA A 297 9.20 10.54 -8.61
CA ALA A 297 10.00 11.56 -9.28
C ALA A 297 10.01 12.84 -8.44
N ARG A 298 11.08 13.63 -8.56
CA ARG A 298 11.20 14.95 -7.93
C ARG A 298 11.39 16.02 -9.00
N VAL A 299 10.65 17.12 -8.85
CA VAL A 299 10.78 18.30 -9.69
C VAL A 299 10.94 19.50 -8.76
N GLY A 300 12.16 19.99 -8.60
CA GLY A 300 12.51 20.94 -7.53
C GLY A 300 12.22 20.33 -6.16
N THR A 301 11.43 21.00 -5.34
CA THR A 301 11.00 20.52 -4.02
C THR A 301 9.76 19.63 -4.06
N SER A 302 9.09 19.50 -5.22
CA SER A 302 7.84 18.79 -5.37
C SER A 302 8.07 17.32 -5.68
N GLN A 303 7.24 16.44 -5.09
CA GLN A 303 7.21 15.02 -5.41
C GLN A 303 6.08 14.72 -6.38
N ARG A 304 6.34 13.82 -7.30
CA ARG A 304 5.34 13.21 -8.19
C ARG A 304 5.31 11.70 -7.96
N LEU A 305 4.11 11.15 -7.89
CA LEU A 305 3.89 9.71 -7.88
C LEU A 305 3.51 9.25 -9.28
N LEU A 306 4.23 8.29 -9.81
CA LEU A 306 3.96 7.61 -11.07
C LEU A 306 3.43 6.21 -10.74
N LEU A 307 2.15 5.94 -11.05
CA LEU A 307 1.57 4.61 -10.90
C LEU A 307 1.37 4.01 -12.29
N ALA A 308 2.16 3.00 -12.62
CA ALA A 308 2.14 2.36 -13.92
C ALA A 308 1.45 0.99 -13.87
N VAL A 309 0.50 0.76 -14.77
CA VAL A 309 -0.09 -0.55 -15.04
C VAL A 309 0.18 -0.90 -16.49
N ILE A 310 0.88 -2.02 -16.71
CA ILE A 310 1.24 -2.53 -18.03
C ILE A 310 0.37 -3.75 -18.31
N ASP A 311 -0.36 -3.73 -19.43
CA ASP A 311 -1.09 -4.90 -19.93
C ASP A 311 -0.12 -5.98 -20.40
N GLY A 312 -0.54 -7.25 -20.35
CA GLY A 312 0.32 -8.34 -20.80
C GLY A 312 -0.41 -9.67 -20.91
N ARG A 313 0.31 -10.71 -21.35
CA ARG A 313 -0.22 -12.06 -21.58
C ARG A 313 -1.35 -12.09 -22.63
N GLN A 314 -1.40 -11.12 -23.53
CA GLN A 314 -2.40 -10.98 -24.57
C GLN A 314 -1.71 -10.78 -25.91
N PRO A 315 -1.31 -11.88 -26.60
CA PRO A 315 -0.70 -11.81 -27.93
C PRO A 315 -1.54 -11.00 -28.91
N GLY A 316 -0.91 -10.18 -29.75
CA GLY A 316 -1.56 -9.28 -30.68
C GLY A 316 -2.08 -7.97 -30.04
N TYR A 317 -2.13 -7.88 -28.71
CA TYR A 317 -2.55 -6.65 -27.99
C TYR A 317 -1.44 -6.09 -27.10
N SER A 318 -0.98 -6.87 -26.13
CA SER A 318 0.13 -6.50 -25.24
C SER A 318 0.74 -7.75 -24.64
N VAL A 319 2.03 -7.94 -24.85
CA VAL A 319 2.76 -9.09 -24.29
C VAL A 319 3.21 -8.87 -22.85
N GLY A 320 3.28 -7.59 -22.41
CA GLY A 320 3.77 -7.18 -21.11
C GLY A 320 5.22 -6.72 -21.12
N MET A 321 5.78 -6.57 -19.93
CA MET A 321 7.17 -6.14 -19.72
C MET A 321 7.89 -7.04 -18.73
N THR A 322 9.23 -7.12 -18.87
CA THR A 322 10.12 -7.61 -17.81
C THR A 322 10.20 -6.57 -16.69
N LEU A 323 10.79 -6.94 -15.55
CA LEU A 323 11.04 -5.96 -14.46
C LEU A 323 12.02 -4.87 -14.93
N ARG A 324 13.05 -5.22 -15.71
CA ARG A 324 14.00 -4.27 -16.29
C ARG A 324 13.30 -3.26 -17.19
N GLN A 325 12.48 -3.71 -18.14
CA GLN A 325 11.74 -2.82 -19.03
C GLN A 325 10.77 -1.92 -18.25
N THR A 326 10.16 -2.44 -17.17
CA THR A 326 9.30 -1.63 -16.28
C THR A 326 10.10 -0.56 -15.54
N ALA A 327 11.31 -0.89 -15.08
CA ALA A 327 12.23 0.07 -14.45
C ALA A 327 12.66 1.16 -15.45
N GLU A 328 13.08 0.77 -16.65
CA GLU A 328 13.48 1.68 -17.73
C GLU A 328 12.33 2.60 -18.17
N LEU A 329 11.11 2.08 -18.24
CA LEU A 329 9.91 2.90 -18.48
C LEU A 329 9.76 3.97 -17.40
N LEU A 330 9.76 3.60 -16.11
CA LEU A 330 9.62 4.56 -15.01
C LEU A 330 10.79 5.55 -14.96
N GLN A 331 12.02 5.10 -15.26
CA GLN A 331 13.21 5.95 -15.37
C GLN A 331 13.04 7.00 -16.47
N SER A 332 12.56 6.61 -17.66
CA SER A 332 12.31 7.53 -18.78
C SER A 332 11.23 8.58 -18.46
N LEU A 333 10.32 8.27 -17.52
CA LEU A 333 9.30 9.17 -16.99
C LEU A 333 9.83 10.06 -15.84
N GLY A 334 11.12 9.97 -15.52
CA GLY A 334 11.77 10.78 -14.50
C GLY A 334 11.71 10.23 -13.08
N ALA A 335 11.29 8.97 -12.88
CA ALA A 335 11.35 8.35 -11.57
C ALA A 335 12.80 8.18 -11.10
N GLN A 336 13.07 8.56 -9.86
CA GLN A 336 14.35 8.38 -9.20
C GLN A 336 14.36 7.12 -8.32
N ARG A 337 13.22 6.78 -7.77
CA ARG A 337 12.99 5.54 -7.00
C ARG A 337 11.76 4.83 -7.53
N ALA A 338 11.79 3.51 -7.63
CA ALA A 338 10.64 2.73 -8.07
C ALA A 338 10.59 1.35 -7.43
N ILE A 339 9.38 0.82 -7.32
CA ILE A 339 9.09 -0.48 -6.72
C ILE A 339 8.11 -1.25 -7.61
N ASN A 340 8.32 -2.56 -7.72
CA ASN A 340 7.37 -3.47 -8.36
C ASN A 340 6.27 -3.84 -7.36
N LEU A 341 5.02 -3.64 -7.76
CA LEU A 341 3.82 -4.08 -7.05
C LEU A 341 3.32 -5.42 -7.59
N ASP A 342 2.19 -5.94 -7.08
CA ASP A 342 1.62 -7.19 -7.58
C ASP A 342 1.15 -7.04 -9.02
N GLY A 343 1.61 -7.96 -9.85
CA GLY A 343 1.41 -7.95 -11.29
C GLY A 343 0.50 -9.10 -11.77
N GLY A 344 0.69 -9.48 -13.02
CA GLY A 344 -0.05 -10.58 -13.64
C GLY A 344 -1.55 -10.29 -13.69
N GLY A 345 -2.37 -11.25 -13.32
CA GLY A 345 -3.83 -11.12 -13.31
C GLY A 345 -4.37 -10.07 -12.33
N SER A 346 -3.55 -9.65 -11.35
CA SER A 346 -3.93 -8.60 -10.39
C SER A 346 -3.85 -7.19 -10.97
N SER A 347 -3.11 -7.00 -12.08
CA SER A 347 -2.85 -5.67 -12.67
C SER A 347 -4.12 -4.99 -13.12
N ALA A 348 -4.54 -3.95 -12.40
CA ALA A 348 -5.75 -3.18 -12.68
C ALA A 348 -5.55 -1.69 -12.35
N MET A 349 -5.99 -0.82 -13.25
CA MET A 349 -6.08 0.62 -13.04
C MET A 349 -7.52 1.08 -13.22
N ILE A 350 -8.06 1.66 -12.16
CA ILE A 350 -9.43 2.17 -12.12
C ILE A 350 -9.37 3.68 -12.07
N VAL A 351 -10.19 4.32 -12.88
CA VAL A 351 -10.33 5.78 -12.88
C VAL A 351 -11.81 6.15 -12.79
N ARG A 352 -12.11 7.15 -12.01
CA ARG A 352 -13.43 7.76 -11.94
C ARG A 352 -13.60 8.69 -13.14
N ASP A 353 -14.62 8.45 -13.91
CA ASP A 353 -15.02 9.33 -15.02
C ASP A 353 -15.56 10.65 -14.45
N ASN A 354 -14.96 11.77 -14.85
CA ASN A 354 -15.31 13.09 -14.31
C ASN A 354 -16.72 13.55 -14.68
N ALA A 355 -17.23 13.11 -15.82
CA ALA A 355 -18.55 13.53 -16.30
C ALA A 355 -19.69 12.73 -15.67
N THR A 356 -19.48 11.42 -15.48
CA THR A 356 -20.53 10.49 -15.03
C THR A 356 -20.36 10.02 -13.59
N GLY A 357 -19.16 10.21 -13.01
CA GLY A 357 -18.79 9.64 -11.71
C GLY A 357 -18.58 8.12 -11.73
N ALA A 358 -18.78 7.46 -12.86
CA ALA A 358 -18.64 6.02 -12.99
C ALA A 358 -17.18 5.57 -12.86
N LEU A 359 -16.96 4.42 -12.27
CA LEU A 359 -15.63 3.79 -12.22
C LEU A 359 -15.39 3.00 -13.50
N ARG A 360 -14.23 3.22 -14.11
CA ARG A 360 -13.84 2.55 -15.35
C ARG A 360 -12.48 1.87 -15.17
N VAL A 361 -12.39 0.60 -15.56
CA VAL A 361 -11.12 -0.10 -15.73
C VAL A 361 -10.47 0.46 -17.00
N ARG A 362 -9.26 1.01 -16.88
CA ARG A 362 -8.56 1.67 -17.99
C ARG A 362 -7.67 0.73 -18.77
N ASN A 363 -7.05 -0.20 -18.12
CA ASN A 363 -6.25 -1.26 -18.74
C ASN A 363 -7.13 -2.46 -19.13
N LYS A 364 -6.53 -3.46 -19.74
CA LYS A 364 -7.18 -4.74 -20.07
C LYS A 364 -6.61 -5.83 -19.18
N PRO A 365 -7.27 -6.16 -18.04
CA PRO A 365 -6.78 -7.19 -17.12
C PRO A 365 -6.61 -8.54 -17.82
N SER A 366 -5.56 -9.27 -17.45
CA SER A 366 -5.27 -10.59 -18.03
C SER A 366 -5.90 -11.74 -17.26
N ASP A 367 -6.60 -11.47 -16.15
CA ASP A 367 -7.38 -12.49 -15.45
C ASP A 367 -8.62 -12.85 -16.27
N PRO A 368 -8.97 -14.15 -16.43
CA PRO A 368 -10.13 -14.57 -17.21
C PRO A 368 -11.47 -13.99 -16.73
N THR A 369 -11.55 -13.62 -15.45
CA THR A 369 -12.75 -13.03 -14.85
C THR A 369 -12.80 -11.50 -14.94
N GLY A 370 -11.81 -10.86 -15.60
CA GLY A 370 -11.65 -9.42 -15.64
C GLY A 370 -10.78 -8.92 -14.47
N GLU A 371 -11.30 -8.03 -13.62
CA GLU A 371 -10.58 -7.63 -12.41
C GLU A 371 -10.50 -8.78 -11.40
N ARG A 372 -9.27 -9.19 -11.05
CA ARG A 372 -9.04 -10.15 -9.97
C ARG A 372 -9.29 -9.49 -8.61
N PRO A 373 -9.99 -10.16 -7.66
CA PRO A 373 -10.01 -9.72 -6.27
C PRO A 373 -8.59 -9.75 -5.66
N VAL A 374 -8.13 -8.61 -5.16
CA VAL A 374 -6.78 -8.38 -4.61
C VAL A 374 -6.81 -8.09 -3.12
N GLY A 375 -5.66 -8.21 -2.46
CA GLY A 375 -5.54 -7.99 -1.03
C GLY A 375 -5.65 -6.52 -0.63
N ASN A 376 -5.19 -5.59 -1.47
CA ASN A 376 -5.29 -4.15 -1.26
C ASN A 376 -5.12 -3.37 -2.58
N ALA A 377 -5.36 -2.06 -2.50
CA ALA A 377 -5.12 -1.09 -3.55
C ALA A 377 -4.47 0.18 -2.99
N LEU A 378 -3.89 0.98 -3.87
CA LEU A 378 -3.48 2.35 -3.60
C LEU A 378 -4.39 3.30 -4.39
N ALA A 379 -5.18 4.08 -3.66
CA ALA A 379 -6.06 5.09 -4.23
C ALA A 379 -5.37 6.46 -4.31
N VAL A 380 -5.70 7.22 -5.35
CA VAL A 380 -5.33 8.62 -5.55
C VAL A 380 -6.56 9.47 -5.29
N LEU A 381 -6.42 10.46 -4.42
CA LEU A 381 -7.47 11.35 -3.95
C LEU A 381 -7.20 12.77 -4.40
N GLY A 382 -8.27 13.50 -4.74
CA GLY A 382 -8.23 14.89 -5.22
C GLY A 382 -8.25 15.95 -4.10
N SER A 383 -8.25 15.54 -2.85
CA SER A 383 -8.24 16.44 -1.69
C SER A 383 -6.96 16.32 -0.89
N CYS A 384 -6.47 17.46 -0.39
CA CYS A 384 -5.45 17.46 0.66
C CYS A 384 -6.07 16.98 1.95
N ILE A 385 -5.92 15.68 2.28
CA ILE A 385 -6.36 15.14 3.56
C ILE A 385 -5.39 15.64 4.63
N GLY A 386 -5.83 16.66 5.39
CA GLY A 386 -5.20 17.14 6.61
C GLY A 386 -3.77 17.63 6.44
N ARG A 387 -3.59 18.90 6.15
CA ARG A 387 -2.37 19.62 6.55
C ARG A 387 -2.50 20.02 8.01
#